data_31cf7e868596a15da417f0e19e6cfb53
#
_entry.id   31cf7e868596a15da417f0e19e6cfb53
#
_cell.length_a   1.000
_cell.length_b   1.000
_cell.length_c   1.000
_cell.angle_alpha   90.00
_cell.angle_beta   90.00
_cell.angle_gamma   90.00
#
_symmetry.space_group_name_H-M   'P 1'
#
loop_
_entity.id
_entity.type
_entity.pdbx_description
1 polymer ?
#
loop_
_entity_poly.entity_id
_entity_poly.type
_entity_poly.pdbx_seq_one_letter_code
_entity_poly.pdbx_strand_id
1 'polypeptide(L)'
;ATLYETVPRAVTFDPTAGYSATTVGGAIKIDGVPLSSGTGGNTTASGKLQAMVQLRDSTATTMQSQLDEIARGLISAFAETDPSGTGALPDTPGLFTWPGAPAMPADGTLVPGLAGLIKVNPAMDSTVGGSASVLRDGGAGGAGYVANASGAASYSDLLIRYSQNLDKPIAFDP
;
A
#
# COMPACT_ATOMS: atom_id res chain seq x y z
N ALA A 1 1.51 21.71 -27.45
CA ALA A 1 1.57 21.55 -28.92
C ALA A 1 0.18 21.75 -29.50
N THR A 2 0.09 22.50 -30.58
CA THR A 2 -1.15 22.64 -31.36
C THR A 2 -1.36 21.36 -32.13
N LEU A 3 -2.54 20.75 -32.03
CA LEU A 3 -2.88 19.49 -32.72
C LEU A 3 -3.31 19.71 -34.17
N TYR A 4 -3.68 20.92 -34.52
CA TYR A 4 -4.13 21.29 -35.86
C TYR A 4 -3.64 22.70 -36.20
N GLU A 5 -3.02 22.82 -37.35
CA GLU A 5 -2.71 24.09 -38.02
C GLU A 5 -3.26 24.00 -39.44
N THR A 6 -2.39 24.02 -40.46
CA THR A 6 -2.76 23.78 -41.86
C THR A 6 -2.80 22.30 -42.20
N VAL A 7 -2.08 21.46 -41.48
CA VAL A 7 -2.06 19.99 -41.60
C VAL A 7 -2.33 19.36 -40.26
N PRO A 8 -3.22 18.38 -40.18
CA PRO A 8 -3.46 17.63 -38.93
C PRO A 8 -2.19 16.90 -38.47
N ARG A 9 -1.85 17.01 -37.21
CA ARG A 9 -0.74 16.25 -36.62
C ARG A 9 -1.14 14.81 -36.32
N ALA A 10 -0.23 13.89 -36.56
CA ALA A 10 -0.45 12.49 -36.25
C ALA A 10 -0.35 12.25 -34.72
N VAL A 11 -1.44 11.72 -34.14
CA VAL A 11 -1.44 11.31 -32.73
C VAL A 11 -1.44 9.79 -32.66
N THR A 12 -0.44 9.21 -32.03
CA THR A 12 -0.32 7.76 -31.85
C THR A 12 -0.28 7.43 -30.37
N PHE A 13 -0.79 6.24 -30.01
CA PHE A 13 -0.83 5.73 -28.66
C PHE A 13 -0.44 4.25 -28.67
N ASP A 14 0.50 3.89 -27.82
CA ASP A 14 0.90 2.51 -27.60
C ASP A 14 0.10 1.97 -26.40
N PRO A 15 -0.99 1.17 -26.61
CA PRO A 15 -1.82 0.69 -25.51
C PRO A 15 -1.07 -0.29 -24.63
N THR A 16 -1.31 -0.21 -23.31
CA THR A 16 -0.83 -1.18 -22.32
C THR A 16 -1.93 -2.18 -22.04
N ALA A 17 -1.64 -3.48 -22.09
CA ALA A 17 -2.62 -4.55 -21.95
C ALA A 17 -3.30 -4.61 -20.55
N GLY A 18 -2.67 -4.05 -19.54
CA GLY A 18 -3.19 -3.95 -18.18
C GLY A 18 -2.39 -2.97 -17.35
N TYR A 19 -2.97 -2.49 -16.27
CA TYR A 19 -2.32 -1.59 -15.33
C TYR A 19 -2.17 -2.25 -13.96
N SER A 20 -1.02 -2.02 -13.34
CA SER A 20 -0.72 -2.38 -11.96
C SER A 20 -0.02 -1.20 -11.29
N ALA A 21 0.25 -1.28 -9.99
CA ALA A 21 0.98 -0.24 -9.25
C ALA A 21 2.37 0.08 -9.83
N THR A 22 2.95 -0.86 -10.58
CA THR A 22 4.29 -0.72 -11.18
C THR A 22 4.27 -0.56 -12.70
N THR A 23 3.08 -0.50 -13.32
CA THR A 23 2.97 -0.41 -14.78
C THR A 23 3.19 1.02 -15.24
N VAL A 24 4.17 1.22 -16.11
CA VAL A 24 4.34 2.48 -16.84
C VAL A 24 3.37 2.48 -18.02
N GLY A 25 2.51 3.49 -18.11
CA GLY A 25 1.55 3.63 -19.21
C GLY A 25 2.23 3.83 -20.55
N GLY A 26 1.59 3.32 -21.61
CA GLY A 26 2.09 3.46 -22.98
C GLY A 26 2.21 4.93 -23.40
N ALA A 27 3.22 5.22 -24.23
CA ALA A 27 3.50 6.57 -24.68
C ALA A 27 2.40 7.11 -25.61
N ILE A 28 1.98 8.35 -25.38
CA ILE A 28 1.20 9.12 -26.35
C ILE A 28 2.19 10.00 -27.12
N LYS A 29 2.18 9.92 -28.44
CA LYS A 29 3.13 10.67 -29.28
C LYS A 29 2.37 11.57 -30.24
N ILE A 30 2.90 12.78 -30.48
CA ILE A 30 2.44 13.72 -31.51
C ILE A 30 3.58 13.85 -32.51
N ASP A 31 3.32 13.44 -33.76
CA ASP A 31 4.34 13.37 -34.83
C ASP A 31 5.60 12.59 -34.39
N GLY A 32 5.41 11.50 -33.64
CA GLY A 32 6.51 10.68 -33.10
C GLY A 32 7.16 11.21 -31.81
N VAL A 33 6.83 12.42 -31.37
CA VAL A 33 7.38 13.01 -30.14
C VAL A 33 6.48 12.64 -28.95
N PRO A 34 7.03 11.97 -27.91
CA PRO A 34 6.24 11.57 -26.74
C PRO A 34 5.79 12.78 -25.93
N LEU A 35 4.53 12.72 -25.46
CA LEU A 35 4.01 13.64 -24.45
C LEU A 35 4.47 13.19 -23.06
N SER A 36 4.96 14.14 -22.27
CA SER A 36 5.33 13.92 -20.87
C SER A 36 4.37 14.67 -19.94
N SER A 37 4.10 14.14 -18.77
CA SER A 37 3.45 14.88 -17.68
C SER A 37 4.41 15.95 -17.10
N GLY A 38 3.87 17.09 -16.63
CA GLY A 38 4.66 18.14 -15.98
C GLY A 38 4.95 19.36 -16.86
N THR A 39 5.92 20.16 -16.43
CA THR A 39 6.29 21.48 -17.02
C THR A 39 7.62 21.38 -17.78
N GLY A 40 7.75 20.49 -18.71
CA GLY A 40 8.95 20.32 -19.53
C GLY A 40 8.71 20.63 -21.02
N GLY A 41 9.77 20.62 -21.83
CA GLY A 41 9.75 21.04 -23.23
C GLY A 41 8.80 20.29 -24.17
N ASN A 42 8.40 19.06 -23.83
CA ASN A 42 7.47 18.24 -24.61
C ASN A 42 6.06 18.15 -23.98
N THR A 43 5.75 19.03 -23.06
CA THR A 43 4.43 19.07 -22.42
C THR A 43 3.49 19.96 -23.21
N THR A 44 2.25 19.54 -23.35
CA THR A 44 1.19 20.44 -23.79
C THR A 44 0.76 21.27 -22.58
N ALA A 45 0.88 22.58 -22.64
CA ALA A 45 0.60 23.46 -21.50
C ALA A 45 -0.86 23.45 -21.06
N SER A 46 -1.78 22.92 -21.85
CA SER A 46 -3.22 22.85 -21.56
C SER A 46 -3.94 21.85 -22.44
N GLY A 47 -5.15 21.43 -22.01
CA GLY A 47 -6.04 20.60 -22.79
C GLY A 47 -6.32 19.24 -22.18
N LYS A 48 -7.38 18.59 -22.65
CA LYS A 48 -7.88 17.32 -22.11
C LYS A 48 -6.84 16.19 -22.15
N LEU A 49 -6.07 16.12 -23.24
CA LEU A 49 -5.05 15.09 -23.41
C LEU A 49 -3.95 15.21 -22.38
N GLN A 50 -3.44 16.43 -22.16
CA GLN A 50 -2.44 16.70 -21.13
C GLN A 50 -2.96 16.38 -19.73
N ALA A 51 -4.21 16.78 -19.42
CA ALA A 51 -4.81 16.48 -18.14
C ALA A 51 -4.93 14.96 -17.91
N MET A 52 -5.27 14.18 -18.95
CA MET A 52 -5.33 12.73 -18.86
C MET A 52 -3.96 12.09 -18.65
N VAL A 53 -2.92 12.57 -19.34
CA VAL A 53 -1.54 12.10 -19.15
C VAL A 53 -1.07 12.41 -17.73
N GLN A 54 -1.31 13.62 -17.24
CA GLN A 54 -0.95 14.00 -15.88
C GLN A 54 -1.71 13.20 -14.83
N LEU A 55 -3.00 12.96 -15.04
CA LEU A 55 -3.80 12.11 -14.14
C LEU A 55 -3.22 10.69 -14.08
N ARG A 56 -2.90 10.09 -15.21
CA ARG A 56 -2.36 8.73 -15.31
C ARG A 56 -0.95 8.60 -14.73
N ASP A 57 -0.05 9.49 -15.13
CA ASP A 57 1.40 9.32 -14.91
C ASP A 57 1.91 10.00 -13.64
N SER A 58 1.12 10.90 -13.05
CA SER A 58 1.50 11.62 -11.84
C SER A 58 0.48 11.45 -10.72
N THR A 59 -0.74 11.91 -10.90
CA THR A 59 -1.73 11.94 -9.82
C THR A 59 -2.10 10.53 -9.35
N ALA A 60 -2.39 9.62 -10.26
CA ALA A 60 -2.78 8.25 -9.90
C ALA A 60 -1.63 7.46 -9.25
N THR A 61 -0.41 7.63 -9.74
CA THR A 61 0.78 7.00 -9.15
C THR A 61 1.07 7.52 -7.75
N THR A 62 0.96 8.84 -7.54
CA THR A 62 1.11 9.44 -6.20
C THR A 62 0.04 8.94 -5.24
N MET A 63 -1.22 8.90 -5.67
CA MET A 63 -2.30 8.36 -4.84
C MET A 63 -2.10 6.88 -4.52
N GLN A 64 -1.62 6.08 -5.47
CA GLN A 64 -1.29 4.67 -5.22
C GLN A 64 -0.19 4.53 -4.17
N SER A 65 0.89 5.29 -4.27
CA SER A 65 1.96 5.28 -3.27
C SER A 65 1.46 5.67 -1.88
N GLN A 66 0.59 6.68 -1.79
CA GLN A 66 -0.02 7.07 -0.51
C GLN A 66 -0.88 5.96 0.09
N LEU A 67 -1.68 5.26 -0.74
CA LEU A 67 -2.48 4.12 -0.27
C LEU A 67 -1.60 2.94 0.17
N ASP A 68 -0.51 2.69 -0.53
CA ASP A 68 0.44 1.63 -0.17
C ASP A 68 1.12 1.93 1.18
N GLU A 69 1.47 3.20 1.43
CA GLU A 69 2.00 3.62 2.73
C GLU A 69 0.96 3.53 3.86
N ILE A 70 -0.30 3.87 3.59
CA ILE A 70 -1.39 3.66 4.56
C ILE A 70 -1.53 2.16 4.88
N ALA A 71 -1.47 1.29 3.88
CA ALA A 71 -1.53 -0.16 4.09
C ALA A 71 -0.33 -0.67 4.91
N ARG A 72 0.89 -0.17 4.65
CA ARG A 72 2.08 -0.45 5.46
C ARG A 72 1.87 -0.01 6.91
N GLY A 73 1.38 1.20 7.11
CA GLY A 73 1.07 1.74 8.43
C GLY A 73 0.05 0.91 9.19
N LEU A 74 -1.00 0.41 8.52
CA LEU A 74 -1.99 -0.48 9.14
C LEU A 74 -1.37 -1.83 9.55
N ILE A 75 -0.54 -2.44 8.71
CA ILE A 75 0.16 -3.68 9.07
C ILE A 75 1.03 -3.45 10.30
N SER A 76 1.77 -2.34 10.35
CA SER A 76 2.65 -1.98 11.46
C SER A 76 1.88 -1.66 12.74
N ALA A 77 0.77 -0.91 12.66
CA ALA A 77 -0.03 -0.56 13.84
C ALA A 77 -0.65 -1.77 14.54
N PHE A 78 -1.01 -2.79 13.77
CA PHE A 78 -1.59 -4.04 14.27
C PHE A 78 -0.60 -5.20 14.30
N ALA A 79 0.70 -4.94 14.31
CA ALA A 79 1.71 -5.97 14.41
C ALA A 79 1.68 -6.66 15.79
N GLU A 80 1.95 -7.96 15.80
CA GLU A 80 2.27 -8.68 17.02
C GLU A 80 3.76 -8.56 17.32
N THR A 81 4.08 -8.24 18.55
CA THR A 81 5.43 -8.12 19.09
C THR A 81 5.68 -9.20 20.13
N ASP A 82 6.93 -9.43 20.49
CA ASP A 82 7.29 -10.34 21.58
C ASP A 82 6.55 -9.99 22.88
N PRO A 83 5.63 -10.84 23.37
CA PRO A 83 4.85 -10.58 24.57
C PRO A 83 5.71 -10.59 25.85
N SER A 84 6.91 -11.18 25.81
CA SER A 84 7.85 -11.17 26.92
C SER A 84 8.53 -9.81 27.10
N GLY A 85 8.50 -8.94 26.09
CA GLY A 85 9.17 -7.64 26.07
C GLY A 85 10.70 -7.73 25.99
N THR A 86 11.27 -8.91 25.78
CA THR A 86 12.72 -9.11 25.69
C THR A 86 13.28 -8.83 24.29
N GLY A 87 12.40 -8.76 23.27
CA GLY A 87 12.80 -8.64 21.88
C GLY A 87 13.39 -9.93 21.28
N ALA A 88 13.16 -11.07 21.93
CA ALA A 88 13.63 -12.36 21.45
C ALA A 88 12.90 -12.82 20.17
N LEU A 89 11.67 -12.36 19.96
CA LEU A 89 10.89 -12.62 18.76
C LEU A 89 10.80 -11.35 17.91
N PRO A 90 10.98 -11.45 16.58
CA PRO A 90 10.78 -10.32 15.67
C PRO A 90 9.30 -9.92 15.61
N ASP A 91 9.02 -8.68 15.27
CA ASP A 91 7.65 -8.26 14.97
C ASP A 91 7.10 -9.02 13.77
N THR A 92 5.80 -9.34 13.79
CA THR A 92 5.12 -10.09 12.75
C THR A 92 3.74 -9.47 12.46
N PRO A 93 3.22 -9.60 11.24
CA PRO A 93 1.88 -9.16 10.90
C PRO A 93 0.82 -9.79 11.80
N GLY A 94 0.02 -8.95 12.46
CA GLY A 94 -1.09 -9.37 13.33
C GLY A 94 -2.43 -9.37 12.59
N LEU A 95 -3.30 -8.36 12.85
CA LEU A 95 -4.63 -8.28 12.22
C LEU A 95 -4.55 -8.24 10.69
N PHE A 96 -3.63 -7.47 10.14
CA PHE A 96 -3.43 -7.39 8.70
C PHE A 96 -2.17 -8.13 8.30
N THR A 97 -2.26 -8.84 7.18
CA THR A 97 -1.14 -9.57 6.58
C THR A 97 -0.98 -9.22 5.10
N TRP A 98 0.14 -9.63 4.51
CA TRP A 98 0.52 -9.35 3.14
C TRP A 98 1.34 -10.52 2.55
N PRO A 99 1.62 -10.56 1.23
CA PRO A 99 2.35 -11.68 0.61
C PRO A 99 3.79 -11.91 1.12
N GLY A 100 4.40 -10.90 1.76
CA GLY A 100 5.74 -11.03 2.35
C GLY A 100 5.77 -11.55 3.78
N ALA A 101 4.59 -11.86 4.40
CA ALA A 101 4.52 -12.43 5.74
C ALA A 101 5.32 -13.77 5.84
N PRO A 102 5.91 -14.09 7.01
CA PRO A 102 5.75 -13.43 8.31
C PRO A 102 6.59 -12.17 8.53
N ALA A 103 7.43 -11.76 7.57
CA ALA A 103 8.20 -10.53 7.72
C ALA A 103 7.30 -9.30 7.70
N MET A 104 7.66 -8.29 8.48
CA MET A 104 7.03 -6.96 8.39
C MET A 104 7.46 -6.26 7.10
N PRO A 105 6.59 -5.44 6.48
CA PRO A 105 7.03 -4.52 5.44
C PRO A 105 8.08 -3.56 6.03
N ALA A 106 9.21 -3.41 5.34
CA ALA A 106 10.31 -2.59 5.84
C ALA A 106 9.89 -1.11 5.99
N ASP A 107 10.33 -0.47 7.06
CA ASP A 107 10.15 0.96 7.26
C ASP A 107 10.98 1.75 6.24
N GLY A 108 10.44 2.87 5.77
CA GLY A 108 11.11 3.73 4.78
C GLY A 108 11.28 3.07 3.41
N THR A 109 10.52 2.03 3.11
CA THR A 109 10.56 1.38 1.80
C THR A 109 9.15 1.19 1.27
N LEU A 110 8.83 1.90 0.21
CA LEU A 110 7.55 1.75 -0.49
C LEU A 110 7.44 0.34 -1.08
N VAL A 111 6.35 -0.36 -0.78
CA VAL A 111 5.98 -1.63 -1.39
C VAL A 111 4.87 -1.38 -2.41
N PRO A 112 5.19 -1.23 -3.71
CA PRO A 112 4.19 -0.87 -4.70
C PRO A 112 3.06 -1.90 -4.81
N GLY A 113 1.81 -1.44 -4.75
CA GLY A 113 0.62 -2.28 -4.83
C GLY A 113 0.21 -2.92 -3.51
N LEU A 114 0.86 -2.59 -2.40
CA LEU A 114 0.57 -3.16 -1.08
C LEU A 114 -0.90 -2.95 -0.67
N ALA A 115 -1.48 -1.79 -0.98
CA ALA A 115 -2.87 -1.49 -0.69
C ALA A 115 -3.87 -2.48 -1.34
N GLY A 116 -3.51 -3.04 -2.50
CA GLY A 116 -4.31 -4.08 -3.15
C GLY A 116 -4.01 -5.51 -2.64
N LEU A 117 -2.98 -5.68 -1.84
CA LEU A 117 -2.48 -6.97 -1.39
C LEU A 117 -2.69 -7.22 0.11
N ILE A 118 -2.94 -6.16 0.89
CA ILE A 118 -3.26 -6.26 2.32
C ILE A 118 -4.55 -7.07 2.51
N LYS A 119 -4.54 -7.96 3.49
CA LYS A 119 -5.67 -8.83 3.84
C LYS A 119 -5.81 -8.94 5.34
N VAL A 120 -7.01 -9.30 5.81
CA VAL A 120 -7.18 -9.78 7.18
C VAL A 120 -6.41 -11.09 7.34
N ASN A 121 -5.69 -11.22 8.46
CA ASN A 121 -4.92 -12.42 8.74
C ASN A 121 -5.87 -13.62 8.91
N PRO A 122 -5.66 -14.73 8.19
CA PRO A 122 -6.49 -15.94 8.31
C PRO A 122 -6.63 -16.47 9.74
N ALA A 123 -5.63 -16.24 10.59
CA ALA A 123 -5.70 -16.64 12.00
C ALA A 123 -6.85 -15.94 12.78
N MET A 124 -7.31 -14.77 12.31
CA MET A 124 -8.40 -13.98 12.91
C MET A 124 -9.71 -14.08 12.12
N ASP A 125 -9.71 -14.71 10.96
CA ASP A 125 -10.89 -14.85 10.11
C ASP A 125 -11.61 -16.17 10.37
N SER A 126 -12.77 -16.09 11.02
CA SER A 126 -13.58 -17.28 11.35
C SER A 126 -14.12 -18.00 10.10
N THR A 127 -14.19 -17.36 8.95
CA THR A 127 -14.69 -17.98 7.71
C THR A 127 -13.71 -18.98 7.11
N VAL A 128 -12.43 -18.88 7.48
CA VAL A 128 -11.35 -19.76 7.02
C VAL A 128 -10.73 -20.57 8.16
N GLY A 129 -11.43 -20.67 9.31
CA GLY A 129 -11.00 -21.50 10.44
C GLY A 129 -10.20 -20.76 11.51
N GLY A 130 -10.02 -19.46 11.39
CA GLY A 130 -9.43 -18.60 12.41
C GLY A 130 -10.41 -18.23 13.53
N SER A 131 -9.96 -17.40 14.45
CA SER A 131 -10.80 -16.91 15.57
C SER A 131 -10.56 -15.41 15.83
N ALA A 132 -11.64 -14.65 15.90
CA ALA A 132 -11.58 -13.23 16.27
C ALA A 132 -10.96 -12.99 17.68
N SER A 133 -10.95 -14.00 18.55
CA SER A 133 -10.29 -13.89 19.86
C SER A 133 -8.78 -13.68 19.75
N VAL A 134 -8.16 -14.12 18.67
CA VAL A 134 -6.73 -13.90 18.40
C VAL A 134 -6.39 -12.41 18.37
N LEU A 135 -7.31 -11.54 17.92
CA LEU A 135 -7.11 -10.10 17.96
C LEU A 135 -6.91 -9.57 19.40
N ARG A 136 -7.59 -10.18 20.38
CA ARG A 136 -7.46 -9.85 21.80
C ARG A 136 -6.29 -10.58 22.46
N ASP A 137 -6.14 -11.87 22.14
CA ASP A 137 -5.27 -12.79 22.89
C ASP A 137 -3.87 -12.87 22.30
N GLY A 138 -3.69 -12.45 21.04
CA GLY A 138 -2.45 -12.65 20.29
C GLY A 138 -2.37 -14.08 19.72
N GLY A 139 -1.26 -14.34 19.01
CA GLY A 139 -0.96 -15.65 18.47
C GLY A 139 -1.17 -15.80 16.96
N ALA A 140 -1.42 -14.70 16.22
CA ALA A 140 -1.46 -14.73 14.77
C ALA A 140 -0.10 -15.15 14.17
N GLY A 141 1.01 -14.72 14.80
CA GLY A 141 2.36 -15.14 14.46
C GLY A 141 2.77 -16.52 15.00
N GLY A 142 1.86 -17.21 15.72
CA GLY A 142 2.10 -18.51 16.34
C GLY A 142 2.12 -18.47 17.86
N ALA A 143 2.37 -19.62 18.48
CA ALA A 143 2.26 -19.79 19.94
C ALA A 143 3.17 -18.85 20.76
N GLY A 144 4.30 -18.43 20.21
CA GLY A 144 5.22 -17.48 20.86
C GLY A 144 4.65 -16.07 20.99
N TYR A 145 3.63 -15.73 20.23
CA TYR A 145 3.01 -14.39 20.21
C TYR A 145 1.70 -14.30 21.02
N VAL A 146 1.35 -15.35 21.78
CA VAL A 146 0.17 -15.35 22.63
C VAL A 146 0.40 -14.42 23.81
N ALA A 147 -0.26 -13.26 23.80
CA ALA A 147 -0.16 -12.25 24.87
C ALA A 147 -1.03 -12.58 26.08
N ASN A 148 -2.22 -13.16 25.86
CA ASN A 148 -3.12 -13.62 26.92
C ASN A 148 -2.89 -15.10 27.24
N ALA A 149 -1.73 -15.45 27.77
CA ALA A 149 -1.40 -16.84 28.11
C ALA A 149 -2.34 -17.48 29.16
N SER A 150 -2.99 -16.67 30.01
CA SER A 150 -3.94 -17.14 31.00
C SER A 150 -5.34 -17.42 30.43
N GLY A 151 -5.65 -16.96 29.22
CA GLY A 151 -6.99 -17.03 28.64
C GLY A 151 -8.03 -16.15 29.35
N ALA A 152 -7.61 -15.14 30.10
CA ALA A 152 -8.49 -14.27 30.86
C ALA A 152 -9.48 -13.53 29.95
N ALA A 153 -10.79 -13.65 30.17
CA ALA A 153 -11.81 -13.02 29.35
C ALA A 153 -11.76 -11.47 29.41
N SER A 154 -11.26 -10.91 30.51
CA SER A 154 -11.10 -9.46 30.70
C SER A 154 -9.79 -8.87 30.14
N TYR A 155 -8.95 -9.69 29.49
CA TYR A 155 -7.69 -9.21 28.94
C TYR A 155 -7.94 -8.21 27.79
N SER A 156 -7.31 -7.05 27.88
CA SER A 156 -7.49 -5.96 26.91
C SER A 156 -6.19 -5.26 26.48
N ASP A 157 -5.05 -5.65 27.07
CA ASP A 157 -3.79 -4.94 26.89
C ASP A 157 -3.35 -4.87 25.42
N LEU A 158 -3.59 -5.95 24.67
CA LEU A 158 -3.26 -5.98 23.24
C LEU A 158 -4.13 -5.01 22.44
N LEU A 159 -5.42 -4.93 22.74
CA LEU A 159 -6.33 -3.98 22.09
C LEU A 159 -5.97 -2.52 22.43
N ILE A 160 -5.61 -2.26 23.68
CA ILE A 160 -5.15 -0.94 24.13
C ILE A 160 -3.86 -0.57 23.37
N ARG A 161 -2.92 -1.51 23.22
CA ARG A 161 -1.68 -1.29 22.45
C ARG A 161 -1.96 -0.95 20.99
N TYR A 162 -2.88 -1.65 20.34
CA TYR A 162 -3.28 -1.36 18.96
C TYR A 162 -3.89 0.05 18.84
N SER A 163 -4.77 0.43 19.77
CA SER A 163 -5.32 1.79 19.83
C SER A 163 -4.22 2.83 19.98
N GLN A 164 -3.28 2.63 20.89
CA GLN A 164 -2.13 3.53 21.09
C GLN A 164 -1.22 3.60 19.85
N ASN A 165 -1.05 2.50 19.11
CA ASN A 165 -0.26 2.50 17.88
C ASN A 165 -0.93 3.29 16.76
N LEU A 166 -2.26 3.28 16.67
CA LEU A 166 -3.01 4.08 15.70
C LEU A 166 -2.89 5.59 15.97
N ASP A 167 -2.69 5.98 17.23
CA ASP A 167 -2.49 7.38 17.62
C ASP A 167 -1.05 7.87 17.40
N LYS A 168 -0.10 6.98 17.10
CA LYS A 168 1.29 7.36 16.85
C LYS A 168 1.44 7.98 15.46
N PRO A 169 2.23 9.05 15.32
CA PRO A 169 2.63 9.55 14.02
C PRO A 169 3.34 8.45 13.23
N ILE A 170 2.91 8.22 12.01
CA ILE A 170 3.57 7.30 11.07
C ILE A 170 4.34 8.13 10.06
N ALA A 171 5.63 7.87 9.90
CA ALA A 171 6.42 8.44 8.84
C ALA A 171 6.03 7.75 7.52
N PHE A 172 5.63 8.55 6.55
CA PHE A 172 5.37 8.07 5.19
C PHE A 172 6.59 8.35 4.32
N ASP A 173 6.90 7.41 3.44
CA ASP A 173 7.90 7.59 2.41
C ASP A 173 7.28 8.44 1.27
N PRO A 174 7.89 9.58 0.87
CA PRO A 174 7.29 10.52 -0.10
C PRO A 174 7.28 9.99 -1.54
#